data_1d1491e0b5bb47f8368166e74844703b
#
_entry.id   1d1491e0b5bb47f8368166e74844703b
#
_cell.length_a   1.000
_cell.length_b   1.000
_cell.length_c   1.000
_cell.angle_alpha   90.00
_cell.angle_beta   90.00
_cell.angle_gamma   90.00
#
_symmetry.space_group_name_H-M   'P 1'
#
loop_
_entity.id
_entity.type
_entity.pdbx_description
1 polymer ?
#
loop_
_entity_poly.entity_id
_entity_poly.type
_entity_poly.pdbx_seq_one_letter_code
_entity_poly.pdbx_strand_id
1 'polypeptide(L)'
;MGFWSFLGFSEDESSKQENVNDQLVRPEVNHDLALDLLRITMLVYNYDKNLTIEENTTIESFVSGIQSGGGIDSLDINDTRKEALGEVAKNVPTGKICKWISDDETDLQVGVTLSEGKKRICVVFRGSESRSDWYYDFMIFKETLRMDGLTKSPPVNVHSGFLSQLTTNNVYKTLVDTVKGLILEHPDYEICVTGHSLGGALSTLFGFMISHHVDNKVTVTSFASPRVGDWEWKKAFEVKSNLYHYRVTNYRDAITAVPMIRYYHVGNNIQLKDDKFEVFPLDAIRGWLDETLLTCWSASEHNVDLYYKRLTKNLW
;
A
#
# COMPACT_ATOMS: atom_id res chain seq x y z
N MET A 1 32.39 17.75 -15.26
CA MET A 1 31.65 16.77 -14.46
C MET A 1 30.30 17.37 -14.21
N GLY A 2 29.26 16.81 -14.84
CA GLY A 2 27.93 17.37 -14.78
C GLY A 2 27.25 17.01 -13.45
N PHE A 3 26.27 17.79 -13.04
CA PHE A 3 25.40 17.62 -11.86
C PHE A 3 24.85 16.18 -11.71
N TRP A 4 24.67 15.47 -12.80
CA TRP A 4 24.18 14.08 -12.85
C TRP A 4 25.16 13.04 -12.33
N SER A 5 26.47 13.23 -12.47
CA SER A 5 27.46 12.28 -11.94
C SER A 5 27.54 12.28 -10.42
N PHE A 6 27.13 13.37 -9.79
CA PHE A 6 27.06 13.50 -8.33
C PHE A 6 25.89 12.69 -7.72
N LEU A 7 24.82 12.46 -8.51
CA LEU A 7 23.66 11.68 -8.12
C LEU A 7 23.79 10.18 -8.41
N GLY A 8 24.92 9.73 -8.97
CA GLY A 8 25.19 8.31 -9.21
C GLY A 8 24.57 7.75 -10.49
N PHE A 9 24.16 8.60 -11.43
CA PHE A 9 23.67 8.19 -12.75
C PHE A 9 24.81 8.19 -13.76
N SER A 10 24.95 7.11 -14.53
CA SER A 10 25.82 7.06 -15.71
C SER A 10 25.04 7.55 -16.94
N GLU A 11 25.71 8.29 -17.83
CA GLU A 11 25.10 8.82 -19.08
C GLU A 11 24.60 7.72 -20.03
N ASP A 12 25.01 6.47 -19.81
CA ASP A 12 24.65 5.31 -20.64
C ASP A 12 23.27 4.72 -20.32
N GLU A 13 22.66 5.10 -19.17
CA GLU A 13 21.36 4.56 -18.75
C GLU A 13 20.16 5.31 -19.35
N SER A 14 20.36 6.55 -19.78
CA SER A 14 19.29 7.37 -20.38
C SER A 14 18.89 6.94 -21.79
N SER A 15 19.79 6.30 -22.54
CA SER A 15 19.57 5.91 -23.94
C SER A 15 18.98 4.51 -24.13
N LYS A 16 18.98 3.67 -23.08
CA LYS A 16 18.45 2.30 -23.13
C LYS A 16 16.98 2.16 -22.69
N GLN A 17 16.38 3.24 -22.19
CA GLN A 17 15.05 3.22 -21.58
C GLN A 17 13.90 3.36 -22.59
N GLU A 18 14.19 3.76 -23.82
CA GLU A 18 13.12 4.05 -24.81
C GLU A 18 12.44 2.82 -25.44
N ASN A 19 12.98 1.60 -25.29
CA ASN A 19 12.48 0.45 -26.08
C ASN A 19 11.75 -0.65 -25.30
N VAL A 20 11.55 -0.53 -23.97
CA VAL A 20 10.86 -1.56 -23.18
C VAL A 20 9.39 -1.20 -22.88
N ASN A 21 9.02 0.06 -23.07
CA ASN A 21 7.73 0.60 -22.57
C ASN A 21 6.52 0.44 -23.52
N ASP A 22 6.69 -0.05 -24.73
CA ASP A 22 5.62 0.03 -25.76
C ASP A 22 4.62 -1.14 -25.75
N GLN A 23 4.70 -2.10 -24.82
CA GLN A 23 3.84 -3.30 -24.87
C GLN A 23 3.02 -3.65 -23.62
N LEU A 24 3.12 -2.92 -22.52
CA LEU A 24 2.26 -3.16 -21.36
C LEU A 24 1.12 -2.15 -21.31
N VAL A 25 -0.01 -2.46 -21.94
CA VAL A 25 -1.29 -1.75 -21.71
C VAL A 25 -1.64 -1.98 -20.24
N ARG A 26 -1.37 -0.98 -19.40
CA ARG A 26 -1.73 -1.02 -17.99
C ARG A 26 -3.21 -0.65 -17.85
N PRO A 27 -3.99 -1.38 -17.04
CA PRO A 27 -5.38 -1.04 -16.84
C PRO A 27 -5.53 0.39 -16.29
N GLU A 28 -6.61 1.05 -16.68
CA GLU A 28 -6.97 2.35 -16.14
C GLU A 28 -7.08 2.29 -14.62
N VAL A 29 -6.64 3.36 -13.97
CA VAL A 29 -6.79 3.54 -12.54
C VAL A 29 -8.28 3.56 -12.20
N ASN A 30 -8.73 2.63 -11.37
CA ASN A 30 -10.12 2.55 -10.95
C ASN A 30 -10.30 3.36 -9.66
N HIS A 31 -10.99 4.49 -9.76
CA HIS A 31 -11.29 5.37 -8.62
C HIS A 31 -12.10 4.67 -7.55
N ASP A 32 -13.16 3.95 -7.93
CA ASP A 32 -14.03 3.24 -6.97
C ASP A 32 -13.26 2.18 -6.19
N LEU A 33 -12.33 1.47 -6.87
CA LEU A 33 -11.44 0.54 -6.20
C LEU A 33 -10.55 1.27 -5.18
N ALA A 34 -9.94 2.37 -5.57
CA ALA A 34 -9.06 3.13 -4.67
C ALA A 34 -9.84 3.64 -3.44
N LEU A 35 -11.05 4.13 -3.64
CA LEU A 35 -11.91 4.60 -2.56
C LEU A 35 -12.35 3.47 -1.62
N ASP A 36 -12.75 2.31 -2.15
CA ASP A 36 -13.07 1.12 -1.36
C ASP A 36 -11.87 0.68 -0.51
N LEU A 37 -10.69 0.64 -1.10
CA LEU A 37 -9.47 0.21 -0.42
C LEU A 37 -9.03 1.21 0.66
N LEU A 38 -9.24 2.51 0.44
CA LEU A 38 -9.00 3.51 1.48
C LEU A 38 -9.97 3.37 2.65
N ARG A 39 -11.25 3.12 2.38
CA ARG A 39 -12.26 2.86 3.41
C ARG A 39 -11.91 1.65 4.28
N ILE A 40 -11.49 0.53 3.66
CA ILE A 40 -11.02 -0.65 4.39
C ILE A 40 -9.76 -0.32 5.21
N THR A 41 -8.83 0.47 4.65
CA THR A 41 -7.64 0.93 5.36
C THR A 41 -8.02 1.77 6.58
N MET A 42 -8.99 2.67 6.46
CA MET A 42 -9.50 3.46 7.59
C MET A 42 -10.20 2.59 8.64
N LEU A 43 -10.90 1.52 8.22
CA LEU A 43 -11.51 0.56 9.15
C LEU A 43 -10.44 -0.10 10.03
N VAL A 44 -9.32 -0.52 9.45
CA VAL A 44 -8.23 -1.17 10.18
C VAL A 44 -7.55 -0.23 11.19
N TYR A 45 -7.53 1.08 10.93
CA TYR A 45 -7.05 2.08 11.90
C TYR A 45 -7.94 2.22 13.15
N ASN A 46 -9.19 1.78 13.09
CA ASN A 46 -10.07 1.79 14.25
C ASN A 46 -10.01 0.47 15.05
N TYR A 47 -9.08 -0.41 14.69
CA TYR A 47 -8.78 -1.57 15.51
C TYR A 47 -8.16 -1.10 16.81
N ASP A 48 -8.84 -1.36 17.92
CA ASP A 48 -8.31 -1.25 19.27
C ASP A 48 -7.89 -2.66 19.72
N LYS A 49 -6.78 -2.75 20.46
CA LYS A 49 -6.32 -4.01 21.08
C LYS A 49 -7.36 -4.66 21.99
N ASN A 50 -8.38 -3.90 22.41
CA ASN A 50 -9.53 -4.40 23.16
C ASN A 50 -10.65 -4.98 22.27
N LEU A 51 -10.59 -4.79 20.95
CA LEU A 51 -11.53 -5.37 20.00
C LEU A 51 -11.04 -6.74 19.56
N THR A 52 -11.74 -7.78 19.96
CA THR A 52 -11.48 -9.12 19.42
C THR A 52 -12.09 -9.21 18.02
N ILE A 53 -11.24 -9.38 17.01
CA ILE A 53 -11.71 -9.68 15.65
C ILE A 53 -11.80 -11.21 15.53
N GLU A 54 -13.02 -11.70 15.40
CA GLU A 54 -13.25 -13.11 15.13
C GLU A 54 -13.12 -13.39 13.64
N GLU A 55 -12.31 -14.38 13.29
CA GLU A 55 -12.19 -14.87 11.93
C GLU A 55 -13.54 -15.42 11.43
N ASN A 56 -13.81 -15.25 10.17
CA ASN A 56 -15.07 -15.57 9.52
C ASN A 56 -16.26 -14.66 9.88
N THR A 57 -16.03 -13.57 10.59
CA THR A 57 -17.04 -12.54 10.82
C THR A 57 -17.21 -11.69 9.56
N THR A 58 -18.45 -11.27 9.27
CA THR A 58 -18.70 -10.33 8.19
C THR A 58 -18.23 -8.93 8.59
N ILE A 59 -17.75 -8.14 7.63
CA ILE A 59 -17.42 -6.72 7.86
C ILE A 59 -18.64 -5.98 8.40
N GLU A 60 -19.85 -6.30 7.92
CA GLU A 60 -21.11 -5.77 8.41
C GLU A 60 -21.35 -6.10 9.89
N SER A 61 -21.11 -7.36 10.30
CA SER A 61 -21.23 -7.76 11.71
C SER A 61 -20.18 -7.08 12.59
N PHE A 62 -18.97 -6.90 12.08
CA PHE A 62 -17.91 -6.16 12.78
C PHE A 62 -18.31 -4.69 12.99
N VAL A 63 -18.78 -4.02 11.93
CA VAL A 63 -19.28 -2.63 12.02
C VAL A 63 -20.52 -2.55 12.92
N SER A 64 -21.43 -3.54 12.85
CA SER A 64 -22.61 -3.60 13.71
C SER A 64 -22.25 -3.88 15.17
N GLY A 65 -21.21 -4.66 15.43
CA GLY A 65 -20.63 -4.86 16.77
C GLY A 65 -20.09 -3.55 17.37
N ILE A 66 -19.39 -2.78 16.57
CA ILE A 66 -18.98 -1.40 16.92
C ILE A 66 -20.24 -0.55 17.21
N GLN A 67 -21.27 -0.66 16.40
CA GLN A 67 -22.54 0.08 16.55
C GLN A 67 -23.35 -0.33 17.80
N SER A 68 -23.35 -1.61 18.17
CA SER A 68 -24.09 -2.11 19.34
C SER A 68 -23.46 -1.73 20.67
N GLY A 69 -22.15 -1.43 20.68
CA GLY A 69 -21.45 -0.86 21.83
C GLY A 69 -21.71 0.64 22.05
N GLY A 70 -22.60 1.28 21.26
CA GLY A 70 -22.95 2.70 21.33
C GLY A 70 -23.05 3.38 19.98
N GLY A 71 -22.82 2.63 18.90
CA GLY A 71 -22.87 3.10 17.51
C GLY A 71 -21.55 3.73 17.03
N ILE A 72 -21.43 3.87 15.70
CA ILE A 72 -20.31 4.61 15.08
C ILE A 72 -20.21 6.03 15.69
N ASP A 73 -21.34 6.61 16.07
CA ASP A 73 -21.40 7.93 16.70
C ASP A 73 -20.85 7.97 18.13
N SER A 74 -20.75 6.85 18.82
CA SER A 74 -20.17 6.76 20.16
C SER A 74 -18.64 6.59 20.15
N LEU A 75 -18.05 6.29 19.01
CA LEU A 75 -16.60 6.18 18.88
C LEU A 75 -15.99 7.59 18.99
N ASP A 76 -14.91 7.70 19.76
CA ASP A 76 -14.10 8.93 19.86
C ASP A 76 -13.25 9.11 18.58
N ILE A 77 -13.93 9.21 17.46
CA ILE A 77 -13.35 9.41 16.13
C ILE A 77 -14.01 10.61 15.46
N ASN A 78 -13.27 11.27 14.56
CA ASN A 78 -13.78 12.43 13.85
C ASN A 78 -14.86 12.07 12.81
N ASP A 79 -15.63 13.07 12.38
CA ASP A 79 -16.76 12.88 11.46
C ASP A 79 -16.37 12.29 10.12
N THR A 80 -15.15 12.55 9.62
CA THR A 80 -14.64 11.96 8.37
C THR A 80 -14.48 10.45 8.48
N ARG A 81 -13.98 9.97 9.63
CA ARG A 81 -13.87 8.53 9.88
C ARG A 81 -15.22 7.88 10.10
N LYS A 82 -16.13 8.56 10.79
CA LYS A 82 -17.52 8.09 10.93
C LYS A 82 -18.20 7.91 9.58
N GLU A 83 -18.06 8.90 8.69
CA GLU A 83 -18.55 8.81 7.32
C GLU A 83 -17.95 7.62 6.57
N ALA A 84 -16.62 7.49 6.57
CA ALA A 84 -15.93 6.40 5.90
C ALA A 84 -16.36 5.02 6.40
N LEU A 85 -16.53 4.83 7.72
CA LEU A 85 -17.02 3.59 8.32
C LEU A 85 -18.48 3.30 7.94
N GLY A 86 -19.32 4.32 7.90
CA GLY A 86 -20.70 4.21 7.44
C GLY A 86 -20.78 3.76 5.97
N GLU A 87 -19.89 4.26 5.13
CA GLU A 87 -19.80 3.85 3.73
C GLU A 87 -19.22 2.44 3.55
N VAL A 88 -18.27 2.01 4.40
CA VAL A 88 -17.81 0.61 4.42
C VAL A 88 -18.99 -0.34 4.71
N ALA A 89 -19.79 -0.02 5.72
CA ALA A 89 -20.95 -0.83 6.07
C ALA A 89 -21.99 -0.95 4.93
N LYS A 90 -22.16 0.11 4.13
CA LYS A 90 -23.10 0.13 3.00
C LYS A 90 -22.55 -0.56 1.74
N ASN A 91 -21.27 -0.38 1.45
CA ASN A 91 -20.68 -0.74 0.15
C ASN A 91 -19.90 -2.07 0.18
N VAL A 92 -19.66 -2.66 1.35
CA VAL A 92 -19.02 -3.97 1.50
C VAL A 92 -19.92 -4.93 2.27
N PRO A 93 -21.22 -5.05 1.91
CA PRO A 93 -22.21 -5.81 2.71
C PRO A 93 -21.91 -7.31 2.80
N THR A 94 -21.07 -7.85 1.93
CA THR A 94 -20.72 -9.28 1.86
C THR A 94 -19.25 -9.54 2.14
N GLY A 95 -18.51 -8.53 2.61
CA GLY A 95 -17.10 -8.70 2.95
C GLY A 95 -16.96 -9.56 4.22
N LYS A 96 -16.09 -10.58 4.15
CA LYS A 96 -15.78 -11.48 5.25
C LYS A 96 -14.33 -11.27 5.69
N ILE A 97 -14.10 -11.21 6.98
CA ILE A 97 -12.74 -11.22 7.55
C ILE A 97 -12.29 -12.68 7.65
N CYS A 98 -11.42 -13.10 6.76
CA CYS A 98 -10.94 -14.49 6.70
C CYS A 98 -9.76 -14.73 7.63
N LYS A 99 -8.93 -13.72 7.85
CA LYS A 99 -7.78 -13.77 8.74
C LYS A 99 -7.50 -12.40 9.35
N TRP A 100 -7.12 -12.39 10.62
CA TRP A 100 -6.59 -11.23 11.29
C TRP A 100 -5.29 -11.61 12.01
N ILE A 101 -4.25 -10.82 11.83
CA ILE A 101 -2.98 -10.98 12.52
C ILE A 101 -2.69 -9.69 13.26
N SER A 102 -2.46 -9.78 14.56
CA SER A 102 -1.90 -8.72 15.38
C SER A 102 -0.62 -9.25 16.02
N ASP A 103 0.50 -8.64 15.71
CA ASP A 103 1.81 -9.00 16.22
C ASP A 103 2.32 -7.89 17.14
N ASP A 104 2.38 -8.16 18.44
CA ASP A 104 2.77 -7.17 19.44
C ASP A 104 4.29 -6.89 19.42
N GLU A 105 5.11 -7.80 18.89
CA GLU A 105 6.56 -7.61 18.82
C GLU A 105 6.94 -6.58 17.75
N THR A 106 6.27 -6.61 16.63
CA THR A 106 6.53 -5.73 15.49
C THR A 106 5.52 -4.58 15.34
N ASP A 107 4.50 -4.54 16.21
CA ASP A 107 3.32 -3.66 16.11
C ASP A 107 2.60 -3.77 14.75
N LEU A 108 2.66 -4.94 14.12
CA LEU A 108 2.02 -5.20 12.85
C LEU A 108 0.57 -5.64 13.04
N GLN A 109 -0.36 -4.97 12.35
CA GLN A 109 -1.72 -5.44 12.21
C GLN A 109 -2.06 -5.57 10.73
N VAL A 110 -2.60 -6.74 10.35
CA VAL A 110 -2.99 -7.03 8.97
C VAL A 110 -4.24 -7.90 8.92
N GLY A 111 -5.17 -7.52 8.06
CA GLY A 111 -6.40 -8.28 7.79
C GLY A 111 -6.41 -8.87 6.39
N VAL A 112 -7.00 -10.06 6.24
CA VAL A 112 -7.37 -10.64 4.95
C VAL A 112 -8.88 -10.71 4.87
N THR A 113 -9.46 -10.07 3.86
CA THR A 113 -10.91 -10.03 3.66
C THR A 113 -11.28 -10.63 2.30
N LEU A 114 -12.47 -11.21 2.22
CA LEU A 114 -13.06 -11.77 1.02
C LEU A 114 -14.35 -11.00 0.70
N SER A 115 -14.50 -10.54 -0.54
CA SER A 115 -15.74 -9.95 -1.04
C SER A 115 -16.24 -10.77 -2.24
N GLU A 116 -17.30 -11.54 -2.03
CA GLU A 116 -17.92 -12.35 -3.10
C GLU A 116 -18.56 -11.45 -4.16
N GLY A 117 -19.26 -10.41 -3.74
CA GLY A 117 -19.94 -9.48 -4.66
C GLY A 117 -19.00 -8.71 -5.57
N LYS A 118 -17.75 -8.50 -5.15
CA LYS A 118 -16.72 -7.80 -5.94
C LYS A 118 -15.66 -8.75 -6.49
N LYS A 119 -15.78 -10.06 -6.25
CA LYS A 119 -14.79 -11.08 -6.62
C LYS A 119 -13.37 -10.71 -6.22
N ARG A 120 -13.17 -10.42 -4.95
CA ARG A 120 -11.92 -9.80 -4.47
C ARG A 120 -11.44 -10.42 -3.16
N ILE A 121 -10.16 -10.74 -3.10
CA ILE A 121 -9.41 -11.04 -1.88
C ILE A 121 -8.59 -9.79 -1.57
N CYS A 122 -8.76 -9.19 -0.39
CA CYS A 122 -8.04 -7.99 -0.01
C CYS A 122 -7.16 -8.25 1.21
N VAL A 123 -5.88 -7.89 1.12
CA VAL A 123 -4.93 -7.86 2.24
C VAL A 123 -4.70 -6.41 2.62
N VAL A 124 -5.06 -6.03 3.85
CA VAL A 124 -4.99 -4.65 4.33
C VAL A 124 -4.05 -4.55 5.52
N PHE A 125 -3.01 -3.72 5.37
CA PHE A 125 -2.02 -3.43 6.40
C PHE A 125 -2.35 -2.13 7.11
N ARG A 126 -2.33 -2.16 8.45
CA ARG A 126 -2.42 -0.96 9.28
C ARG A 126 -1.10 -0.19 9.21
N GLY A 127 -1.16 1.13 9.25
CA GLY A 127 -0.01 1.99 9.51
C GLY A 127 0.25 2.18 11.00
N SER A 128 1.40 2.77 11.35
CA SER A 128 1.71 3.10 12.74
C SER A 128 0.79 4.19 13.30
N GLU A 129 0.43 4.08 14.57
CA GLU A 129 -0.33 5.12 15.31
C GLU A 129 0.57 6.25 15.83
N SER A 130 1.81 5.95 16.22
CA SER A 130 2.75 6.94 16.75
C SER A 130 3.31 7.83 15.64
N ARG A 131 2.88 9.10 15.61
CA ARG A 131 3.29 10.07 14.59
C ARG A 131 4.72 10.59 14.76
N SER A 132 5.33 10.46 15.95
CA SER A 132 6.60 11.13 16.28
C SER A 132 7.83 10.24 16.09
N ASP A 133 7.72 8.95 16.32
CA ASP A 133 8.92 8.12 16.49
C ASP A 133 9.42 7.51 15.18
N TRP A 134 8.52 7.16 14.28
CA TRP A 134 8.88 6.51 13.02
C TRP A 134 9.55 7.44 11.97
N TYR A 135 9.40 8.77 12.06
CA TYR A 135 10.12 9.70 11.18
C TYR A 135 11.65 9.60 11.39
N TYR A 136 12.08 9.29 12.62
CA TYR A 136 13.48 9.06 12.96
C TYR A 136 13.90 7.60 12.75
N ASP A 137 12.95 6.65 12.76
CA ASP A 137 13.21 5.21 12.62
C ASP A 137 13.29 4.73 11.16
N PHE A 138 13.02 5.60 10.17
CA PHE A 138 13.35 5.31 8.77
C PHE A 138 14.86 5.28 8.55
N MET A 139 15.54 4.46 9.33
CA MET A 139 16.94 4.14 9.13
C MET A 139 17.12 3.58 7.74
N ILE A 140 18.07 4.14 6.97
CA ILE A 140 18.35 3.85 5.56
C ILE A 140 18.94 2.43 5.34
N PHE A 141 18.72 1.51 6.26
CA PHE A 141 19.26 0.16 6.16
C PHE A 141 18.45 -0.67 5.17
N LYS A 142 19.20 -1.30 4.28
CA LYS A 142 18.65 -2.23 3.29
C LYS A 142 19.05 -3.64 3.61
N GLU A 143 18.18 -4.57 3.25
CA GLU A 143 18.45 -5.99 3.30
C GLU A 143 18.13 -6.60 1.94
N THR A 144 18.91 -7.61 1.56
CA THR A 144 18.68 -8.35 0.32
C THR A 144 17.41 -9.19 0.46
N LEU A 145 16.45 -8.94 -0.42
CA LEU A 145 15.22 -9.73 -0.50
C LEU A 145 15.55 -11.12 -1.06
N ARG A 146 15.39 -12.12 -0.22
CA ARG A 146 15.62 -13.53 -0.57
C ARG A 146 14.29 -14.25 -0.69
N MET A 147 13.97 -14.70 -1.90
CA MET A 147 12.77 -15.48 -2.17
C MET A 147 12.96 -16.34 -3.40
N ASP A 148 12.20 -17.42 -3.50
CA ASP A 148 12.24 -18.33 -4.64
C ASP A 148 11.87 -17.58 -5.93
N GLY A 149 12.60 -17.85 -6.99
CA GLY A 149 12.40 -17.20 -8.28
C GLY A 149 13.01 -15.79 -8.41
N LEU A 150 13.59 -15.22 -7.35
CA LEU A 150 14.24 -13.92 -7.36
C LEU A 150 15.77 -14.07 -7.26
N THR A 151 16.38 -14.80 -8.21
CA THR A 151 17.85 -14.91 -8.33
C THR A 151 18.34 -13.84 -9.30
N LYS A 152 18.64 -12.62 -8.82
CA LYS A 152 19.19 -11.54 -9.64
C LYS A 152 20.59 -11.15 -9.20
N SER A 153 21.43 -10.80 -10.16
CA SER A 153 22.69 -10.13 -9.94
C SER A 153 22.65 -8.84 -10.75
N PRO A 154 22.71 -7.65 -10.14
CA PRO A 154 22.86 -7.39 -8.71
C PRO A 154 21.62 -7.74 -7.86
N PRO A 155 21.80 -7.93 -6.54
CA PRO A 155 20.73 -8.35 -5.65
C PRO A 155 19.66 -7.26 -5.49
N VAL A 156 18.42 -7.66 -5.32
CA VAL A 156 17.31 -6.77 -4.99
C VAL A 156 17.33 -6.46 -3.49
N ASN A 157 17.38 -5.19 -3.13
CA ASN A 157 17.39 -4.79 -1.73
C ASN A 157 16.17 -3.94 -1.39
N VAL A 158 15.61 -4.21 -0.23
CA VAL A 158 14.46 -3.51 0.34
C VAL A 158 14.78 -2.98 1.73
N HIS A 159 13.96 -2.09 2.25
CA HIS A 159 14.10 -1.57 3.60
C HIS A 159 14.01 -2.70 4.62
N SER A 160 15.05 -2.84 5.45
CA SER A 160 15.18 -3.95 6.40
C SER A 160 14.03 -4.00 7.42
N GLY A 161 13.58 -2.84 7.92
CA GLY A 161 12.47 -2.76 8.86
C GLY A 161 11.14 -3.26 8.26
N PHE A 162 10.83 -2.92 7.01
CA PHE A 162 9.62 -3.42 6.35
C PHE A 162 9.70 -4.93 6.13
N LEU A 163 10.87 -5.42 5.69
CA LEU A 163 11.07 -6.86 5.50
C LEU A 163 10.95 -7.62 6.81
N SER A 164 11.60 -7.12 7.88
CA SER A 164 11.54 -7.72 9.21
C SER A 164 10.11 -7.82 9.73
N GLN A 165 9.31 -6.74 9.63
CA GLN A 165 7.90 -6.78 10.06
C GLN A 165 7.07 -7.85 9.33
N LEU A 166 7.31 -8.07 8.04
CA LEU A 166 6.61 -9.11 7.28
C LEU A 166 7.10 -10.52 7.60
N THR A 167 8.38 -10.70 7.90
CA THR A 167 8.98 -12.04 8.01
C THR A 167 9.06 -12.55 9.44
N THR A 168 9.00 -11.66 10.44
CA THR A 168 8.95 -12.04 11.86
C THR A 168 7.68 -12.85 12.14
N ASN A 169 7.76 -13.76 13.11
CA ASN A 169 6.64 -14.58 13.61
C ASN A 169 5.82 -15.30 12.52
N ASN A 170 6.45 -15.63 11.39
CA ASN A 170 5.80 -16.28 10.25
C ASN A 170 4.62 -15.51 9.62
N VAL A 171 4.51 -14.21 9.83
CA VAL A 171 3.42 -13.39 9.28
C VAL A 171 3.30 -13.57 7.78
N TYR A 172 4.39 -13.39 7.04
CA TYR A 172 4.41 -13.55 5.59
C TYR A 172 3.89 -14.93 5.15
N LYS A 173 4.39 -15.99 5.76
CA LYS A 173 3.96 -17.37 5.43
C LYS A 173 2.47 -17.54 5.67
N THR A 174 1.98 -17.08 6.81
CA THR A 174 0.56 -17.18 7.17
C THR A 174 -0.32 -16.44 6.16
N LEU A 175 0.07 -15.22 5.74
CA LEU A 175 -0.66 -14.45 4.73
C LEU A 175 -0.68 -15.16 3.37
N VAL A 176 0.48 -15.68 2.92
CA VAL A 176 0.57 -16.41 1.65
C VAL A 176 -0.29 -17.65 1.66
N ASP A 177 -0.23 -18.44 2.74
CA ASP A 177 -1.03 -19.66 2.86
C ASP A 177 -2.54 -19.35 2.89
N THR A 178 -2.93 -18.28 3.60
CA THR A 178 -4.33 -17.82 3.63
C THR A 178 -4.81 -17.38 2.24
N VAL A 179 -4.06 -16.53 1.56
CA VAL A 179 -4.44 -16.04 0.22
C VAL A 179 -4.49 -17.20 -0.78
N LYS A 180 -3.53 -18.12 -0.76
CA LYS A 180 -3.55 -19.31 -1.60
C LYS A 180 -4.75 -20.21 -1.33
N GLY A 181 -5.10 -20.41 -0.07
CA GLY A 181 -6.31 -21.15 0.30
C GLY A 181 -7.57 -20.53 -0.29
N LEU A 182 -7.72 -19.22 -0.18
CA LEU A 182 -8.85 -18.49 -0.75
C LEU A 182 -8.88 -18.53 -2.29
N ILE A 183 -7.72 -18.50 -2.95
CA ILE A 183 -7.64 -18.63 -4.42
C ILE A 183 -8.07 -20.03 -4.88
N LEU A 184 -7.77 -21.08 -4.12
CA LEU A 184 -8.25 -22.44 -4.47
C LEU A 184 -9.77 -22.54 -4.47
N GLU A 185 -10.44 -21.80 -3.56
CA GLU A 185 -11.89 -21.73 -3.48
C GLU A 185 -12.48 -20.73 -4.51
N HIS A 186 -11.74 -19.67 -4.84
CA HIS A 186 -12.15 -18.56 -5.69
C HIS A 186 -11.09 -18.21 -6.75
N PRO A 187 -10.84 -19.08 -7.75
CA PRO A 187 -9.70 -18.94 -8.67
C PRO A 187 -9.76 -17.73 -9.60
N ASP A 188 -10.93 -17.16 -9.80
CA ASP A 188 -11.17 -15.99 -10.65
C ASP A 188 -11.15 -14.65 -9.88
N TYR A 189 -10.84 -14.67 -8.57
CA TYR A 189 -10.83 -13.45 -7.78
C TYR A 189 -9.52 -12.69 -7.94
N GLU A 190 -9.62 -11.35 -7.98
CA GLU A 190 -8.49 -10.44 -7.94
C GLU A 190 -7.93 -10.33 -6.52
N ILE A 191 -6.62 -10.25 -6.41
CA ILE A 191 -5.95 -9.99 -5.14
C ILE A 191 -5.67 -8.49 -5.06
N CYS A 192 -6.25 -7.83 -4.07
CA CYS A 192 -5.98 -6.43 -3.75
C CYS A 192 -5.14 -6.34 -2.49
N VAL A 193 -4.11 -5.49 -2.51
CA VAL A 193 -3.26 -5.24 -1.34
C VAL A 193 -3.25 -3.74 -1.07
N THR A 194 -3.47 -3.34 0.18
CA THR A 194 -3.60 -1.93 0.52
C THR A 194 -3.10 -1.60 1.92
N GLY A 195 -2.86 -0.32 2.16
CA GLY A 195 -2.48 0.23 3.44
C GLY A 195 -2.07 1.69 3.30
N HIS A 196 -2.01 2.40 4.42
CA HIS A 196 -1.59 3.79 4.51
C HIS A 196 -0.28 3.90 5.30
N SER A 197 0.59 4.84 4.93
CA SER A 197 1.85 5.08 5.64
C SER A 197 2.77 3.85 5.62
N LEU A 198 3.22 3.39 6.78
CA LEU A 198 3.93 2.11 6.95
C LEU A 198 3.15 0.95 6.33
N GLY A 199 1.83 0.89 6.52
CA GLY A 199 0.98 -0.12 5.87
C GLY A 199 1.00 -0.04 4.35
N GLY A 200 1.20 1.16 3.79
CA GLY A 200 1.42 1.38 2.35
C GLY A 200 2.73 0.76 1.84
N ALA A 201 3.82 0.89 2.62
CA ALA A 201 5.08 0.24 2.31
C ALA A 201 4.99 -1.29 2.41
N LEU A 202 4.37 -1.79 3.48
CA LEU A 202 4.15 -3.23 3.69
C LEU A 202 3.25 -3.84 2.60
N SER A 203 2.20 -3.12 2.19
CA SER A 203 1.34 -3.54 1.08
C SER A 203 2.09 -3.62 -0.24
N THR A 204 2.99 -2.67 -0.50
CA THR A 204 3.83 -2.67 -1.70
C THR A 204 4.81 -3.83 -1.70
N LEU A 205 5.47 -4.09 -0.58
CA LEU A 205 6.40 -5.20 -0.42
C LEU A 205 5.69 -6.55 -0.51
N PHE A 206 4.60 -6.73 0.23
CA PHE A 206 3.82 -7.97 0.21
C PHE A 206 3.21 -8.24 -1.17
N GLY A 207 2.66 -7.22 -1.83
CA GLY A 207 2.10 -7.34 -3.19
C GLY A 207 3.13 -7.87 -4.20
N PHE A 208 4.35 -7.37 -4.15
CA PHE A 208 5.45 -7.90 -4.96
C PHE A 208 5.75 -9.36 -4.59
N MET A 209 5.90 -9.65 -3.30
CA MET A 209 6.27 -10.99 -2.85
C MET A 209 5.19 -12.03 -3.20
N ILE A 210 3.91 -11.73 -2.97
CA ILE A 210 2.80 -12.66 -3.29
C ILE A 210 2.66 -12.87 -4.80
N SER A 211 2.95 -11.86 -5.62
CA SER A 211 2.88 -11.97 -7.08
C SER A 211 3.83 -13.02 -7.68
N HIS A 212 4.80 -13.51 -6.92
CA HIS A 212 5.68 -14.62 -7.31
C HIS A 212 5.10 -15.99 -6.95
N HIS A 213 4.03 -16.05 -6.19
CA HIS A 213 3.41 -17.28 -5.71
C HIS A 213 2.04 -17.56 -6.31
N VAL A 214 1.49 -16.62 -7.08
CA VAL A 214 0.17 -16.72 -7.68
C VAL A 214 0.19 -16.23 -9.13
N ASP A 215 -0.70 -16.76 -9.95
CA ASP A 215 -0.91 -16.30 -11.33
C ASP A 215 -2.02 -15.24 -11.43
N ASN A 216 -2.84 -15.14 -10.39
CA ASN A 216 -3.92 -14.16 -10.30
C ASN A 216 -3.37 -12.73 -10.43
N LYS A 217 -4.20 -11.83 -10.93
CA LYS A 217 -3.91 -10.41 -10.92
C LYS A 217 -3.77 -9.89 -9.48
N VAL A 218 -2.65 -9.26 -9.19
CA VAL A 218 -2.37 -8.58 -7.92
C VAL A 218 -2.38 -7.08 -8.15
N THR A 219 -3.30 -6.38 -7.52
CA THR A 219 -3.39 -4.93 -7.55
C THR A 219 -3.04 -4.35 -6.19
N VAL A 220 -1.96 -3.59 -6.13
CA VAL A 220 -1.57 -2.83 -4.95
C VAL A 220 -2.09 -1.40 -5.09
N THR A 221 -2.84 -0.93 -4.10
CA THR A 221 -3.17 0.49 -3.97
C THR A 221 -2.66 0.97 -2.63
N SER A 222 -1.56 1.69 -2.65
CA SER A 222 -0.93 2.21 -1.42
C SER A 222 -1.24 3.69 -1.24
N PHE A 223 -1.53 4.08 -0.01
CA PHE A 223 -1.78 5.48 0.37
C PHE A 223 -0.62 6.00 1.20
N ALA A 224 -0.10 7.18 0.85
CA ALA A 224 0.98 7.81 1.61
C ALA A 224 2.23 6.93 1.79
N SER A 225 2.48 5.98 0.90
CA SER A 225 3.57 5.01 1.07
C SER A 225 4.94 5.67 0.93
N PRO A 226 5.87 5.41 1.87
CA PRO A 226 7.29 5.71 1.66
C PRO A 226 7.90 4.79 0.60
N ARG A 227 9.14 5.06 0.21
CA ARG A 227 9.89 4.23 -0.74
C ARG A 227 10.33 2.92 -0.07
N VAL A 228 10.26 1.81 -0.82
CA VAL A 228 10.44 0.47 -0.26
C VAL A 228 11.82 -0.12 -0.55
N GLY A 229 12.39 0.14 -1.71
CA GLY A 229 13.64 -0.51 -2.09
C GLY A 229 14.50 0.27 -3.07
N ASP A 230 15.60 -0.34 -3.50
CA ASP A 230 16.61 0.24 -4.38
C ASP A 230 16.21 0.19 -5.87
N TRP A 231 17.17 0.55 -6.74
CA TRP A 231 16.96 0.52 -8.17
C TRP A 231 16.69 -0.89 -8.72
N GLU A 232 17.35 -1.91 -8.16
CA GLU A 232 17.12 -3.30 -8.57
C GLU A 232 15.73 -3.78 -8.13
N TRP A 233 15.25 -3.33 -6.96
CA TRP A 233 13.88 -3.50 -6.53
C TRP A 233 12.89 -2.90 -7.55
N LYS A 234 13.10 -1.64 -7.95
CA LYS A 234 12.25 -0.98 -8.95
C LYS A 234 12.16 -1.79 -10.24
N LYS A 235 13.31 -2.18 -10.80
CA LYS A 235 13.35 -2.99 -12.02
C LYS A 235 12.66 -4.35 -11.86
N ALA A 236 12.85 -5.00 -10.72
CA ALA A 236 12.21 -6.29 -10.45
C ALA A 236 10.70 -6.18 -10.34
N PHE A 237 10.22 -5.11 -9.72
CA PHE A 237 8.80 -4.82 -9.55
C PHE A 237 8.10 -4.54 -10.88
N GLU A 238 8.69 -3.70 -11.72
CA GLU A 238 8.07 -3.19 -12.94
C GLU A 238 7.95 -4.22 -14.06
N VAL A 239 8.77 -5.28 -14.03
CA VAL A 239 8.70 -6.36 -15.04
C VAL A 239 7.67 -7.44 -14.71
N LYS A 240 7.03 -7.39 -13.54
CA LYS A 240 6.00 -8.37 -13.16
C LYS A 240 4.70 -8.15 -13.93
N SER A 241 4.32 -9.11 -14.75
CA SER A 241 3.15 -9.00 -15.64
C SER A 241 1.81 -9.10 -14.91
N ASN A 242 1.75 -9.78 -13.77
CA ASN A 242 0.54 -9.95 -12.96
C ASN A 242 0.43 -8.96 -11.80
N LEU A 243 1.37 -7.99 -11.68
CA LEU A 243 1.43 -7.02 -10.58
C LEU A 243 1.17 -5.60 -11.08
N TYR A 244 0.17 -4.95 -10.50
CA TYR A 244 -0.20 -3.57 -10.78
C TYR A 244 -0.11 -2.74 -9.50
N HIS A 245 0.46 -1.55 -9.58
CA HIS A 245 0.58 -0.69 -8.40
C HIS A 245 0.17 0.74 -8.69
N TYR A 246 -0.73 1.23 -7.87
CA TYR A 246 -1.19 2.60 -7.83
C TYR A 246 -0.85 3.21 -6.49
N ARG A 247 0.05 4.20 -6.50
CA ARG A 247 0.36 5.00 -5.31
C ARG A 247 -0.55 6.20 -5.29
N VAL A 248 -1.34 6.35 -4.25
CA VAL A 248 -2.13 7.55 -4.00
C VAL A 248 -1.38 8.40 -3.00
N THR A 249 -1.04 9.63 -3.39
CA THR A 249 -0.23 10.55 -2.56
C THR A 249 -0.92 11.90 -2.45
N ASN A 250 -0.89 12.51 -1.27
CA ASN A 250 -1.23 13.91 -1.15
C ASN A 250 -0.04 14.77 -1.60
N TYR A 251 -0.32 15.84 -2.30
CA TYR A 251 0.68 16.85 -2.64
C TYR A 251 1.33 17.38 -1.34
N ARG A 252 2.66 17.38 -1.28
CA ARG A 252 3.48 17.77 -0.11
C ARG A 252 3.46 16.81 1.08
N ASP A 253 2.95 15.60 0.96
CA ASP A 253 3.11 14.60 2.01
C ASP A 253 4.60 14.25 2.18
N ALA A 254 5.16 14.61 3.33
CA ALA A 254 6.58 14.42 3.63
C ALA A 254 7.01 12.94 3.62
N ILE A 255 6.09 12.04 3.94
CA ILE A 255 6.37 10.62 4.11
C ILE A 255 6.61 9.93 2.78
N THR A 256 5.90 10.36 1.75
CA THR A 256 6.10 9.83 0.40
C THR A 256 7.51 10.15 -0.14
N ALA A 257 8.20 11.14 0.43
CA ALA A 257 9.54 11.50 0.02
C ALA A 257 10.67 10.64 0.64
N VAL A 258 10.39 9.87 1.70
CA VAL A 258 11.44 9.12 2.42
C VAL A 258 11.38 7.61 2.13
N PRO A 259 12.49 6.89 2.33
CA PRO A 259 13.88 7.35 2.38
C PRO A 259 14.33 7.96 1.04
N MET A 260 15.09 9.06 1.08
CA MET A 260 15.46 9.78 -0.16
C MET A 260 16.62 9.15 -0.93
N ILE A 261 17.62 8.60 -0.20
CA ILE A 261 18.91 8.21 -0.80
C ILE A 261 18.89 6.76 -1.25
N ARG A 262 19.01 6.54 -2.55
CA ARG A 262 19.08 5.21 -3.20
C ARG A 262 17.85 4.33 -2.91
N TYR A 263 16.68 4.96 -2.70
CA TYR A 263 15.39 4.31 -2.66
C TYR A 263 14.50 4.86 -3.76
N TYR A 264 13.70 4.02 -4.36
CA TYR A 264 12.90 4.37 -5.53
C TYR A 264 11.44 3.96 -5.33
N HIS A 265 10.57 4.79 -5.83
CA HIS A 265 9.16 4.45 -5.95
C HIS A 265 8.92 3.47 -7.10
N VAL A 266 7.85 2.69 -6.97
CA VAL A 266 7.33 1.78 -7.99
C VAL A 266 5.86 2.09 -8.25
N GLY A 267 5.35 1.72 -9.41
CA GLY A 267 3.95 1.94 -9.77
C GLY A 267 3.62 3.36 -10.21
N ASN A 268 2.40 3.55 -10.69
CA ASN A 268 1.87 4.84 -11.10
C ASN A 268 1.53 5.69 -9.89
N ASN A 269 1.86 6.97 -9.89
CA ASN A 269 1.48 7.90 -8.84
C ASN A 269 0.23 8.69 -9.20
N ILE A 270 -0.75 8.68 -8.31
CA ILE A 270 -1.95 9.52 -8.36
C ILE A 270 -1.79 10.55 -7.25
N GLN A 271 -1.39 11.75 -7.60
CA GLN A 271 -1.18 12.83 -6.65
C GLN A 271 -2.45 13.64 -6.47
N LEU A 272 -2.97 13.66 -5.26
CA LEU A 272 -4.15 14.40 -4.87
C LEU A 272 -3.80 15.83 -4.44
N LYS A 273 -4.58 16.78 -4.90
CA LYS A 273 -4.62 18.18 -4.48
C LYS A 273 -6.03 18.51 -3.98
N ASP A 274 -6.27 19.71 -3.50
CA ASP A 274 -7.56 20.05 -2.91
C ASP A 274 -8.75 19.95 -3.87
N ASP A 275 -8.53 20.24 -5.15
CA ASP A 275 -9.55 20.35 -6.20
C ASP A 275 -9.24 19.56 -7.49
N LYS A 276 -8.13 18.85 -7.54
CA LYS A 276 -7.69 18.08 -8.70
C LYS A 276 -6.74 16.96 -8.31
N PHE A 277 -6.53 16.05 -9.25
CA PHE A 277 -5.48 15.04 -9.18
C PHE A 277 -4.58 15.10 -10.42
N GLU A 278 -3.39 14.55 -10.30
CA GLU A 278 -2.42 14.39 -11.39
C GLU A 278 -1.92 12.95 -11.39
N VAL A 279 -1.82 12.35 -12.58
CA VAL A 279 -1.29 10.98 -12.73
C VAL A 279 0.11 11.06 -13.30
N PHE A 280 1.07 10.49 -12.58
CA PHE A 280 2.45 10.37 -13.03
C PHE A 280 2.74 8.89 -13.32
N PRO A 281 3.04 8.56 -14.59
CA PRO A 281 3.40 7.20 -14.95
C PRO A 281 4.77 6.81 -14.35
N LEU A 282 5.04 5.52 -14.37
CA LEU A 282 6.18 4.83 -13.73
C LEU A 282 7.58 5.41 -13.98
N ASP A 283 7.82 5.94 -15.15
CA ASP A 283 9.14 6.35 -15.66
C ASP A 283 9.44 7.84 -15.47
N ALA A 284 8.54 8.57 -14.82
CA ALA A 284 8.72 9.98 -14.63
C ALA A 284 9.85 10.24 -13.62
N ILE A 285 11.09 10.36 -14.13
CA ILE A 285 12.20 11.05 -13.43
C ILE A 285 11.72 12.38 -12.85
N ARG A 286 10.79 13.02 -13.53
CA ARG A 286 10.08 14.22 -13.11
C ARG A 286 9.34 14.04 -11.80
N GLY A 287 8.66 12.92 -11.58
CA GLY A 287 7.98 12.63 -10.31
C GLY A 287 8.95 12.52 -9.13
N TRP A 288 10.15 11.96 -9.33
CA TRP A 288 11.17 11.91 -8.28
C TRP A 288 11.70 13.30 -7.92
N LEU A 289 11.93 14.17 -8.92
CA LEU A 289 12.39 15.55 -8.71
C LEU A 289 11.30 16.42 -8.07
N ASP A 290 10.05 16.27 -8.51
CA ASP A 290 8.90 17.04 -7.98
C ASP A 290 8.59 16.62 -6.54
N GLU A 291 8.71 15.34 -6.21
CA GLU A 291 8.52 14.84 -4.85
C GLU A 291 9.68 15.17 -3.90
N THR A 292 10.92 15.34 -4.42
CA THR A 292 12.12 15.44 -3.58
C THR A 292 12.67 16.85 -3.41
N LEU A 293 12.56 17.72 -4.40
CA LEU A 293 13.33 18.97 -4.45
C LEU A 293 12.54 20.26 -4.45
N LEU A 294 11.24 20.25 -4.75
CA LEU A 294 10.49 21.46 -5.06
C LEU A 294 9.32 21.79 -4.13
N THR A 295 9.04 20.96 -3.13
CA THR A 295 7.86 21.15 -2.28
C THR A 295 8.21 21.35 -0.82
N CYS A 296 7.60 22.34 -0.19
CA CYS A 296 7.59 22.45 1.27
C CYS A 296 6.75 21.32 1.83
N TRP A 297 7.38 20.35 2.45
CA TRP A 297 6.71 19.19 3.03
C TRP A 297 5.94 19.52 4.28
N SER A 298 4.84 18.84 4.49
CA SER A 298 4.01 19.00 5.69
C SER A 298 3.60 17.65 6.24
N ALA A 299 3.77 17.44 7.53
CA ALA A 299 3.27 16.28 8.24
C ALA A 299 1.73 16.23 8.29
N SER A 300 1.06 17.37 8.17
CA SER A 300 -0.41 17.44 8.14
C SER A 300 -0.99 16.80 6.86
N GLU A 301 -0.23 16.83 5.76
CA GLU A 301 -0.62 16.22 4.49
C GLU A 301 -0.65 14.68 4.55
N HIS A 302 -0.01 14.09 5.56
CA HIS A 302 0.04 12.65 5.78
C HIS A 302 -1.21 12.07 6.44
N ASN A 303 -2.17 12.89 6.81
CA ASN A 303 -3.36 12.46 7.54
C ASN A 303 -4.29 11.63 6.61
N VAL A 304 -4.63 10.41 7.01
CA VAL A 304 -5.51 9.51 6.26
C VAL A 304 -6.89 10.11 5.99
N ASP A 305 -7.41 10.92 6.92
CA ASP A 305 -8.70 11.61 6.75
C ASP A 305 -8.64 12.66 5.63
N LEU A 306 -7.48 13.30 5.44
CA LEU A 306 -7.26 14.22 4.32
C LEU A 306 -7.18 13.48 2.99
N TYR A 307 -6.55 12.30 2.97
CA TYR A 307 -6.58 11.41 1.81
C TYR A 307 -8.01 11.05 1.42
N TYR A 308 -8.83 10.68 2.39
CA TYR A 308 -10.24 10.36 2.14
C TYR A 308 -11.03 11.56 1.61
N LYS A 309 -10.90 12.72 2.23
CA LYS A 309 -11.57 13.96 1.77
C LYS A 309 -11.19 14.35 0.35
N ARG A 310 -9.91 14.23 0.00
CA ARG A 310 -9.45 14.55 -1.36
C ARG A 310 -9.87 13.49 -2.36
N LEU A 311 -9.77 12.23 -2.02
CA LEU A 311 -10.16 11.13 -2.90
C LEU A 311 -11.66 11.16 -3.22
N THR A 312 -12.51 11.50 -2.26
CA THR A 312 -13.96 11.64 -2.48
C THR A 312 -14.33 12.82 -3.36
N LYS A 313 -13.51 13.87 -3.41
CA LYS A 313 -13.74 15.05 -4.26
C LYS A 313 -13.18 14.91 -5.67
N ASN A 314 -12.06 14.22 -5.80
CA ASN A 314 -11.31 14.10 -7.05
C ASN A 314 -11.70 12.82 -7.78
N LEU A 315 -12.79 12.90 -8.55
CA LEU A 315 -13.24 11.78 -9.39
C LEU A 315 -12.39 11.70 -10.67
N TRP A 316 -11.94 10.50 -11.05
CA TRP A 316 -11.22 10.20 -12.30
C TRP A 316 -11.75 8.97 -13.02
#